data_bb470bb320c40da2609b2d2995655914
#
_entry.id   bb470bb320c40da2609b2d2995655914
#
_cell.length_a   1.000
_cell.length_b   1.000
_cell.length_c   1.000
_cell.angle_alpha   90.00
_cell.angle_beta   90.00
_cell.angle_gamma   90.00
#
_symmetry.space_group_name_H-M   'P 1'
#
loop_
_entity.id
_entity.type
_entity.pdbx_description
1 polymer ?
#
loop_
_entity_poly.entity_id
_entity_poly.type
_entity_poly.pdbx_seq_one_letter_code
_entity_poly.pdbx_strand_id
1 'polypeptide(L)'
;MNKKTIFDYVICGSGAAGLSLVNELINDKYFFNHKILLLDKKKKNTNDRTWTFWEKGEGKHDDILMKVWTKAFFSSKNLKKTFKTQPYKFKCVRGINFYDKILKKISKHKNITLLNEEVKKIIDENDNVKVITSRNTFTCKKVFSSIIKPISDNRKYPLLKQHFIGWFIKTEKNIFNDDKITFMDFDIDQKNNTRFMYILPFKKNEALIEYTLF
;
A
#
# COMPACT_ATOMS: atom_id res chain seq x y z
N MET A 1 15.00 37.72 -10.13
CA MET A 1 13.98 36.72 -10.54
C MET A 1 14.47 35.36 -10.12
N ASN A 2 13.89 34.77 -9.07
CA ASN A 2 14.21 33.39 -8.68
C ASN A 2 13.78 32.45 -9.82
N LYS A 3 14.74 31.78 -10.45
CA LYS A 3 14.46 30.73 -11.45
C LYS A 3 13.56 29.69 -10.80
N LYS A 4 12.30 29.65 -11.20
CA LYS A 4 11.32 28.64 -10.72
C LYS A 4 11.88 27.27 -11.09
N THR A 5 12.22 26.46 -10.12
CA THR A 5 12.76 25.11 -10.36
C THR A 5 11.70 24.27 -11.06
N ILE A 6 12.00 23.82 -12.28
CA ILE A 6 11.15 22.86 -12.99
C ILE A 6 11.62 21.47 -12.61
N PHE A 7 10.72 20.63 -12.16
CA PHE A 7 10.97 19.21 -11.90
C PHE A 7 10.71 18.39 -13.18
N ASP A 8 11.46 17.34 -13.38
CA ASP A 8 11.17 16.39 -14.46
C ASP A 8 9.94 15.56 -14.08
N TYR A 9 9.88 15.11 -12.82
CA TYR A 9 8.78 14.32 -12.31
C TYR A 9 8.30 14.83 -10.96
N VAL A 10 6.96 14.87 -10.78
CA VAL A 10 6.34 15.06 -9.47
C VAL A 10 5.51 13.81 -9.16
N ILE A 11 5.73 13.23 -7.98
CA ILE A 11 5.00 12.07 -7.49
C ILE A 11 4.15 12.52 -6.31
N CYS A 12 2.83 12.44 -6.48
CA CYS A 12 1.84 12.85 -5.49
C CYS A 12 1.36 11.64 -4.69
N GLY A 13 1.82 11.56 -3.45
CA GLY A 13 1.58 10.46 -2.52
C GLY A 13 2.83 9.60 -2.30
N SER A 14 3.30 9.53 -1.05
CA SER A 14 4.39 8.65 -0.61
C SER A 14 3.88 7.39 0.10
N GLY A 15 2.76 6.85 -0.36
CA GLY A 15 2.28 5.52 0.01
C GLY A 15 3.03 4.40 -0.72
N ALA A 16 2.51 3.18 -0.67
CA ALA A 16 3.13 2.02 -1.32
C ALA A 16 3.44 2.28 -2.81
N ALA A 17 2.47 2.81 -3.57
CA ALA A 17 2.64 3.05 -5.01
C ALA A 17 3.71 4.11 -5.31
N GLY A 18 3.62 5.29 -4.66
CA GLY A 18 4.59 6.38 -4.90
C GLY A 18 6.01 6.03 -4.48
N LEU A 19 6.17 5.41 -3.31
CA LEU A 19 7.49 4.97 -2.85
C LEU A 19 8.06 3.83 -3.69
N SER A 20 7.23 2.90 -4.16
CA SER A 20 7.67 1.85 -5.08
C SER A 20 8.15 2.46 -6.41
N LEU A 21 7.40 3.42 -6.97
CA LEU A 21 7.81 4.11 -8.18
C LEU A 21 9.16 4.82 -7.98
N VAL A 22 9.32 5.60 -6.92
CA VAL A 22 10.60 6.26 -6.63
C VAL A 22 11.72 5.24 -6.46
N ASN A 23 11.47 4.10 -5.79
CA ASN A 23 12.47 3.05 -5.64
C ASN A 23 12.92 2.46 -6.99
N GLU A 24 12.05 2.33 -7.98
CA GLU A 24 12.45 1.92 -9.32
C GLU A 24 13.26 3.02 -10.03
N LEU A 25 12.83 4.28 -9.93
CA LEU A 25 13.52 5.41 -10.56
C LEU A 25 14.96 5.59 -10.03
N ILE A 26 15.21 5.40 -8.75
CA ILE A 26 16.55 5.51 -8.17
C ILE A 26 17.48 4.34 -8.49
N ASN A 27 16.93 3.22 -8.95
CA ASN A 27 17.72 2.05 -9.38
C ASN A 27 18.06 2.08 -10.88
N ASP A 28 17.44 2.98 -11.66
CA ASP A 28 17.68 3.12 -13.09
C ASP A 28 18.56 4.35 -13.38
N LYS A 29 19.71 4.12 -13.98
CA LYS A 29 20.72 5.16 -14.32
C LYS A 29 20.14 6.28 -15.19
N TYR A 30 19.13 5.99 -16.01
CA TYR A 30 18.46 7.00 -16.84
C TYR A 30 17.92 8.17 -16.01
N PHE A 31 17.45 7.91 -14.81
CA PHE A 31 16.81 8.91 -13.94
C PHE A 31 17.77 9.66 -13.01
N PHE A 32 19.06 9.33 -12.97
CA PHE A 32 20.00 9.92 -12.02
C PHE A 32 20.15 11.45 -12.15
N ASN A 33 19.97 11.99 -13.34
CA ASN A 33 20.03 13.43 -13.60
C ASN A 33 18.67 14.12 -13.64
N HIS A 34 17.58 13.37 -13.41
CA HIS A 34 16.24 13.94 -13.40
C HIS A 34 15.87 14.47 -12.02
N LYS A 35 15.32 15.67 -11.97
CA LYS A 35 14.82 16.27 -10.72
C LYS A 35 13.45 15.69 -10.39
N ILE A 36 13.35 15.01 -9.26
CA ILE A 36 12.14 14.32 -8.82
C ILE A 36 11.66 14.96 -7.53
N LEU A 37 10.39 15.34 -7.48
CA LEU A 37 9.71 15.80 -6.28
C LEU A 37 8.68 14.76 -5.82
N LEU A 38 8.83 14.31 -4.58
CA LEU A 38 7.88 13.44 -3.91
C LEU A 38 7.10 14.24 -2.87
N LEU A 39 5.78 14.26 -3.01
CA LEU A 39 4.85 15.01 -2.15
C LEU A 39 3.96 14.07 -1.35
N ASP A 40 3.81 14.34 -0.06
CA ASP A 40 2.78 13.71 0.77
C ASP A 40 2.29 14.68 1.84
N LYS A 41 1.03 14.60 2.22
CA LYS A 41 0.47 15.45 3.28
C LYS A 41 1.04 15.13 4.68
N LYS A 42 1.53 13.90 4.91
CA LYS A 42 2.02 13.42 6.21
C LYS A 42 3.38 12.77 6.09
N LYS A 43 4.18 12.88 7.15
CA LYS A 43 5.38 12.06 7.30
C LYS A 43 5.01 10.59 7.45
N LYS A 44 5.82 9.70 6.90
CA LYS A 44 5.66 8.25 6.99
C LYS A 44 6.53 7.70 8.14
N ASN A 45 6.12 7.98 9.37
CA ASN A 45 6.83 7.62 10.60
C ASN A 45 6.01 6.77 11.57
N THR A 46 4.87 6.25 11.11
CA THR A 46 3.99 5.37 11.90
C THR A 46 3.60 4.15 11.08
N ASN A 47 3.23 3.07 11.77
CA ASN A 47 2.70 1.88 11.11
C ASN A 47 1.21 2.05 10.83
N ASP A 48 0.88 2.89 9.84
CA ASP A 48 -0.50 3.19 9.46
C ASP A 48 -1.11 2.17 8.49
N ARG A 49 -0.32 1.20 8.02
CA ARG A 49 -0.71 0.15 7.07
C ARG A 49 -0.02 -1.17 7.37
N THR A 50 -0.71 -2.25 7.05
CA THR A 50 -0.16 -3.60 6.92
C THR A 50 -0.54 -4.08 5.53
N TRP A 51 0.43 -4.51 4.73
CA TRP A 51 0.18 -5.03 3.39
C TRP A 51 0.46 -6.50 3.32
N THR A 52 -0.43 -7.20 2.65
CA THR A 52 -0.26 -8.60 2.32
C THR A 52 -0.35 -8.79 0.81
N PHE A 53 0.42 -9.71 0.28
CA PHE A 53 0.48 -9.97 -1.16
C PHE A 53 0.92 -11.38 -1.45
N TRP A 54 0.54 -11.86 -2.62
CA TRP A 54 0.99 -13.13 -3.16
C TRP A 54 2.24 -12.93 -4.01
N GLU A 55 3.28 -13.72 -3.75
CA GLU A 55 4.51 -13.67 -4.53
C GLU A 55 5.09 -15.06 -4.73
N LYS A 56 5.57 -15.35 -5.96
CA LYS A 56 6.27 -16.60 -6.28
C LYS A 56 7.74 -16.44 -5.93
N GLY A 57 8.27 -17.36 -5.11
CA GLY A 57 9.69 -17.37 -4.77
C GLY A 57 10.11 -16.23 -3.83
N GLU A 58 11.32 -15.73 -4.06
CA GLU A 58 11.90 -14.58 -3.34
C GLU A 58 11.54 -13.28 -4.01
N GLY A 59 11.46 -12.20 -3.22
CA GLY A 59 11.05 -10.89 -3.68
C GLY A 59 11.86 -9.73 -3.11
N LYS A 60 11.63 -8.53 -3.68
CA LYS A 60 12.37 -7.30 -3.33
C LYS A 60 12.21 -6.85 -1.87
N HIS A 61 11.22 -7.39 -1.15
CA HIS A 61 10.86 -6.97 0.21
C HIS A 61 11.04 -8.07 1.25
N ASP A 62 11.68 -9.19 0.89
CA ASP A 62 11.81 -10.34 1.77
C ASP A 62 12.61 -10.04 3.05
N ASP A 63 13.52 -9.08 3.00
CA ASP A 63 14.32 -8.58 4.12
C ASP A 63 13.53 -7.79 5.18
N ILE A 64 12.29 -7.38 4.87
CA ILE A 64 11.42 -6.61 5.78
C ILE A 64 10.09 -7.29 6.08
N LEU A 65 9.95 -8.57 5.70
CA LEU A 65 8.72 -9.31 5.95
C LEU A 65 8.48 -9.53 7.44
N MET A 66 7.25 -9.34 7.85
CA MET A 66 6.78 -9.67 9.19
C MET A 66 6.49 -11.17 9.32
N LYS A 67 5.86 -11.76 8.31
CA LYS A 67 5.47 -13.17 8.27
C LYS A 67 5.28 -13.64 6.82
N VAL A 68 5.47 -14.94 6.62
CA VAL A 68 5.21 -15.64 5.36
C VAL A 68 4.39 -16.88 5.67
N TRP A 69 3.37 -17.14 4.87
CA TRP A 69 2.57 -18.37 4.95
C TRP A 69 2.56 -19.08 3.60
N THR A 70 2.53 -20.40 3.68
CA THR A 70 2.48 -21.32 2.52
C THR A 70 1.22 -22.17 2.52
N LYS A 71 0.32 -21.94 3.46
CA LYS A 71 -0.98 -22.59 3.58
C LYS A 71 -2.07 -21.56 3.82
N ALA A 72 -3.22 -21.79 3.22
CA ALA A 72 -4.41 -20.97 3.44
C ALA A 72 -5.62 -21.84 3.76
N PHE A 73 -6.49 -21.32 4.59
CA PHE A 73 -7.80 -21.86 4.90
C PHE A 73 -8.87 -20.99 4.26
N PHE A 74 -9.82 -21.62 3.60
CA PHE A 74 -11.01 -21.03 3.04
C PHE A 74 -12.24 -21.72 3.63
N SER A 75 -13.27 -20.97 3.95
CA SER A 75 -14.50 -21.49 4.51
C SER A 75 -15.73 -20.82 3.90
N SER A 76 -16.74 -21.61 3.66
CA SER A 76 -18.10 -21.20 3.36
C SER A 76 -19.08 -22.20 3.99
N LYS A 77 -20.39 -21.93 3.96
CA LYS A 77 -21.42 -22.79 4.55
C LYS A 77 -21.25 -24.28 4.21
N ASN A 78 -20.86 -24.58 2.95
CA ASN A 78 -20.80 -25.95 2.43
C ASN A 78 -19.38 -26.43 2.12
N LEU A 79 -18.36 -25.61 2.34
CA LEU A 79 -16.97 -25.95 2.01
C LEU A 79 -16.02 -25.41 3.06
N LYS A 80 -15.23 -26.30 3.64
CA LYS A 80 -14.09 -25.94 4.50
C LYS A 80 -12.85 -26.62 3.96
N LYS A 81 -11.84 -25.83 3.54
CA LYS A 81 -10.66 -26.36 2.89
C LYS A 81 -9.39 -25.66 3.34
N THR A 82 -8.41 -26.45 3.78
CA THR A 82 -7.02 -26.00 3.90
C THR A 82 -6.23 -26.47 2.69
N PHE A 83 -5.46 -25.58 2.08
CA PHE A 83 -4.66 -25.91 0.90
C PHE A 83 -3.26 -25.29 0.99
N LYS A 84 -2.31 -25.93 0.30
CA LYS A 84 -0.97 -25.35 0.09
C LYS A 84 -1.06 -24.31 -1.01
N THR A 85 -0.37 -23.19 -0.84
CA THR A 85 -0.42 -22.07 -1.79
C THR A 85 0.66 -22.10 -2.86
N GLN A 86 1.55 -23.10 -2.80
CA GLN A 86 2.64 -23.27 -3.77
C GLN A 86 2.13 -23.22 -5.23
N PRO A 87 2.87 -22.54 -6.15
CA PRO A 87 4.22 -21.98 -5.95
C PRO A 87 4.26 -20.60 -5.27
N TYR A 88 3.11 -20.06 -4.87
CA TYR A 88 3.01 -18.74 -4.24
C TYR A 88 3.17 -18.83 -2.72
N LYS A 89 3.71 -17.76 -2.14
CA LYS A 89 3.74 -17.48 -0.72
C LYS A 89 2.85 -16.29 -0.43
N PHE A 90 2.12 -16.32 0.66
CA PHE A 90 1.41 -15.14 1.15
C PHE A 90 2.31 -14.41 2.11
N LYS A 91 2.72 -13.20 1.73
CA LYS A 91 3.71 -12.40 2.44
C LYS A 91 3.06 -11.21 3.11
N CYS A 92 3.57 -10.83 4.28
CA CYS A 92 3.08 -9.70 5.06
C CYS A 92 4.21 -8.73 5.38
N VAL A 93 3.98 -7.43 5.14
CA VAL A 93 4.90 -6.33 5.43
C VAL A 93 4.17 -5.26 6.25
N ARG A 94 4.83 -4.76 7.30
CA ARG A 94 4.38 -3.57 8.01
C ARG A 94 4.73 -2.31 7.21
N GLY A 95 3.79 -1.36 7.15
CA GLY A 95 3.99 -0.10 6.44
C GLY A 95 5.25 0.63 6.89
N ILE A 96 5.47 0.72 8.19
CA ILE A 96 6.66 1.40 8.74
C ILE A 96 7.98 0.79 8.23
N ASN A 97 8.09 -0.54 8.16
CA ASN A 97 9.31 -1.20 7.67
C ASN A 97 9.56 -0.88 6.20
N PHE A 98 8.50 -0.86 5.41
CA PHE A 98 8.57 -0.48 3.98
C PHE A 98 8.98 0.99 3.83
N TYR A 99 8.36 1.90 4.60
CA TYR A 99 8.69 3.33 4.55
C TYR A 99 10.14 3.57 4.91
N ASP A 100 10.61 3.02 6.02
CA ASP A 100 12.00 3.18 6.50
C ASP A 100 13.00 2.68 5.47
N LYS A 101 12.76 1.51 4.88
CA LYS A 101 13.62 0.93 3.84
C LYS A 101 13.76 1.86 2.65
N ILE A 102 12.64 2.35 2.10
CA ILE A 102 12.65 3.16 0.88
C ILE A 102 13.12 4.58 1.17
N LEU A 103 12.64 5.21 2.24
CA LEU A 103 13.07 6.57 2.60
C LEU A 103 14.57 6.66 2.91
N LYS A 104 15.14 5.62 3.55
CA LYS A 104 16.61 5.53 3.76
C LYS A 104 17.39 5.45 2.45
N LYS A 105 16.82 4.81 1.40
CA LYS A 105 17.43 4.83 0.07
C LYS A 105 17.32 6.22 -0.56
N ILE A 106 16.12 6.80 -0.57
CA ILE A 106 15.83 8.12 -1.16
C ILE A 106 16.75 9.20 -0.58
N SER A 107 17.01 9.19 0.74
CA SER A 107 17.84 10.20 1.39
C SER A 107 19.30 10.26 0.88
N LYS A 108 19.76 9.24 0.16
CA LYS A 108 21.09 9.20 -0.48
C LYS A 108 21.11 9.83 -1.87
N HIS A 109 19.97 10.18 -2.44
CA HIS A 109 19.82 10.67 -3.82
C HIS A 109 19.52 12.17 -3.84
N LYS A 110 20.53 12.98 -4.19
CA LYS A 110 20.44 14.45 -4.21
C LYS A 110 19.43 15.01 -5.25
N ASN A 111 19.10 14.24 -6.25
CA ASN A 111 18.14 14.62 -7.30
C ASN A 111 16.68 14.42 -6.87
N ILE A 112 16.44 13.88 -5.67
CA ILE A 112 15.09 13.67 -5.14
C ILE A 112 14.84 14.63 -3.98
N THR A 113 13.75 15.37 -4.07
CA THR A 113 13.23 16.23 -3.01
C THR A 113 11.97 15.61 -2.42
N LEU A 114 11.94 15.42 -1.11
CA LEU A 114 10.75 15.00 -0.38
C LEU A 114 10.18 16.16 0.41
N LEU A 115 8.90 16.51 0.16
CA LEU A 115 8.21 17.56 0.90
C LEU A 115 6.89 17.06 1.49
N ASN A 116 6.63 17.48 2.74
CA ASN A 116 5.35 17.19 3.40
C ASN A 116 4.37 18.34 3.16
N GLU A 117 3.67 18.26 2.04
CA GLU A 117 2.67 19.21 1.60
C GLU A 117 1.48 18.49 0.97
N GLU A 118 0.28 18.95 1.30
CA GLU A 118 -0.93 18.40 0.72
C GLU A 118 -1.14 18.93 -0.69
N VAL A 119 -1.24 18.05 -1.67
CA VAL A 119 -1.61 18.39 -3.03
C VAL A 119 -3.08 18.74 -3.10
N LYS A 120 -3.39 19.95 -3.56
CA LYS A 120 -4.77 20.49 -3.69
C LYS A 120 -5.29 20.37 -5.10
N LYS A 121 -4.44 20.63 -6.10
CA LYS A 121 -4.85 20.63 -7.51
C LYS A 121 -3.67 20.24 -8.40
N ILE A 122 -3.98 19.53 -9.48
CA ILE A 122 -3.06 19.21 -10.58
C ILE A 122 -3.69 19.78 -11.84
N ILE A 123 -2.95 20.62 -12.58
CA ILE A 123 -3.41 21.30 -13.79
C ILE A 123 -2.44 20.94 -14.91
N ASP A 124 -2.96 20.36 -15.97
CA ASP A 124 -2.21 20.11 -17.20
C ASP A 124 -2.21 21.38 -18.06
N GLU A 125 -1.04 21.84 -18.48
CA GLU A 125 -0.82 23.04 -19.27
C GLU A 125 0.04 22.68 -20.48
N ASN A 126 -0.54 22.03 -21.48
CA ASN A 126 0.08 21.61 -22.75
C ASN A 126 1.49 21.02 -22.64
N ASP A 127 2.52 21.85 -22.31
CA ASP A 127 3.93 21.45 -22.22
C ASP A 127 4.39 21.08 -20.82
N ASN A 128 3.65 21.49 -19.78
CA ASN A 128 4.03 21.32 -18.38
C ASN A 128 2.80 21.05 -17.51
N VAL A 129 3.06 20.47 -16.34
CA VAL A 129 2.01 20.25 -15.35
C VAL A 129 2.28 21.13 -14.13
N LYS A 130 1.25 21.85 -13.66
CA LYS A 130 1.28 22.57 -12.38
C LYS A 130 0.70 21.72 -11.28
N VAL A 131 1.44 21.57 -10.18
CA VAL A 131 1.00 20.91 -8.96
C VAL A 131 0.89 21.97 -7.86
N ILE A 132 -0.34 22.26 -7.46
CA ILE A 132 -0.65 23.22 -6.40
C ILE A 132 -0.81 22.46 -5.10
N THR A 133 -0.03 22.83 -4.10
CA THR A 133 -0.07 22.27 -2.76
C THR A 133 -0.67 23.26 -1.77
N SER A 134 -0.71 22.88 -0.49
CA SER A 134 -1.15 23.76 0.59
C SER A 134 -0.28 25.00 0.80
N ARG A 135 0.98 24.99 0.32
CA ARG A 135 1.96 26.08 0.56
C ARG A 135 2.66 26.58 -0.70
N ASN A 136 2.77 25.75 -1.73
CA ASN A 136 3.59 26.04 -2.90
C ASN A 136 2.89 25.65 -4.19
N THR A 137 3.44 26.14 -5.30
CA THR A 137 3.09 25.69 -6.66
C THR A 137 4.36 25.21 -7.34
N PHE A 138 4.35 23.99 -7.83
CA PHE A 138 5.45 23.36 -8.54
C PHE A 138 5.10 23.17 -10.01
N THR A 139 6.10 23.32 -10.88
CA THR A 139 5.98 23.02 -12.31
C THR A 139 6.82 21.79 -12.63
N CYS A 140 6.28 20.86 -13.41
CA CYS A 140 6.98 19.65 -13.82
C CYS A 140 6.63 19.23 -15.24
N LYS A 141 7.46 18.36 -15.84
CA LYS A 141 7.17 17.77 -17.15
C LYS A 141 6.09 16.68 -17.07
N LYS A 142 6.15 15.85 -16.01
CA LYS A 142 5.19 14.76 -15.81
C LYS A 142 4.82 14.61 -14.34
N VAL A 143 3.58 14.22 -14.09
CA VAL A 143 3.06 13.93 -12.74
C VAL A 143 2.53 12.50 -12.64
N PHE A 144 2.85 11.84 -11.53
CA PHE A 144 2.25 10.57 -11.12
C PHE A 144 1.47 10.80 -9.84
N SER A 145 0.21 10.43 -9.81
CA SER A 145 -0.64 10.68 -8.64
C SER A 145 -1.31 9.41 -8.17
N SER A 146 -1.13 9.11 -6.89
CA SER A 146 -1.90 8.09 -6.17
C SER A 146 -3.05 8.69 -5.36
N ILE A 147 -3.34 9.98 -5.55
CA ILE A 147 -4.45 10.66 -4.89
C ILE A 147 -5.74 10.30 -5.62
N ILE A 148 -6.62 9.58 -4.91
CA ILE A 148 -7.90 9.15 -5.45
C ILE A 148 -8.82 10.36 -5.57
N LYS A 149 -9.36 10.59 -6.77
CA LYS A 149 -10.46 11.53 -6.97
C LYS A 149 -11.78 10.85 -6.55
N PRO A 150 -12.77 11.61 -6.03
CA PRO A 150 -14.09 11.05 -5.81
C PRO A 150 -14.61 10.40 -7.10
N ILE A 151 -15.07 9.16 -7.00
CA ILE A 151 -15.71 8.48 -8.12
C ILE A 151 -17.14 8.99 -8.17
N SER A 152 -17.55 9.57 -9.31
CA SER A 152 -18.95 9.91 -9.53
C SER A 152 -19.77 8.63 -9.65
N ASP A 153 -20.93 8.61 -9.01
CA ASP A 153 -21.90 7.53 -9.18
C ASP A 153 -22.32 7.46 -10.64
N ASN A 154 -21.91 6.39 -11.32
CA ASN A 154 -22.27 6.13 -12.68
C ASN A 154 -23.22 4.92 -12.70
N ARG A 155 -24.52 5.18 -12.86
CA ARG A 155 -25.56 4.15 -12.87
C ARG A 155 -25.37 3.04 -13.92
N LYS A 156 -24.48 3.27 -14.90
CA LYS A 156 -24.15 2.26 -15.91
C LYS A 156 -23.34 1.09 -15.34
N TYR A 157 -22.54 1.33 -14.30
CA TYR A 157 -21.70 0.31 -13.67
C TYR A 157 -21.95 0.29 -12.16
N PRO A 158 -22.10 -0.90 -11.54
CA PRO A 158 -22.29 -0.97 -10.10
C PRO A 158 -21.04 -0.48 -9.36
N LEU A 159 -21.23 0.40 -8.39
CA LEU A 159 -20.19 0.86 -7.48
C LEU A 159 -20.36 0.13 -6.15
N LEU A 160 -19.53 -0.87 -5.89
CA LEU A 160 -19.48 -1.56 -4.61
C LEU A 160 -18.47 -0.90 -3.68
N LYS A 161 -18.89 -0.64 -2.45
CA LYS A 161 -18.02 -0.10 -1.40
C LYS A 161 -17.59 -1.23 -0.47
N GLN A 162 -16.31 -1.55 -0.51
CA GLN A 162 -15.74 -2.49 0.45
C GLN A 162 -15.39 -1.77 1.75
N HIS A 163 -15.88 -2.30 2.86
CA HIS A 163 -15.57 -1.84 4.21
C HIS A 163 -14.91 -2.96 5.00
N PHE A 164 -13.93 -2.61 5.81
CA PHE A 164 -13.33 -3.57 6.74
C PHE A 164 -12.86 -2.86 8.00
N ILE A 165 -12.82 -3.64 9.09
CA ILE A 165 -12.19 -3.26 10.34
C ILE A 165 -11.27 -4.39 10.77
N GLY A 166 -10.06 -4.04 11.21
CA GLY A 166 -9.06 -5.00 11.65
C GLY A 166 -8.56 -4.72 13.06
N TRP A 167 -8.37 -5.79 13.83
CA TRP A 167 -7.79 -5.72 15.17
C TRP A 167 -6.55 -6.58 15.26
N PHE A 168 -5.45 -5.99 15.74
CA PHE A 168 -4.32 -6.76 16.24
C PHE A 168 -4.68 -7.27 17.63
N ILE A 169 -4.76 -8.59 17.75
CA ILE A 169 -5.17 -9.27 18.98
C ILE A 169 -3.98 -10.04 19.55
N LYS A 170 -3.78 -9.92 20.85
CA LYS A 170 -2.90 -10.76 21.63
C LYS A 170 -3.70 -11.45 22.73
N THR A 171 -3.59 -12.76 22.82
CA THR A 171 -4.28 -13.59 23.80
C THR A 171 -3.30 -14.19 24.79
N GLU A 172 -3.77 -14.51 25.99
CA GLU A 172 -2.95 -15.22 27.01
C GLU A 172 -2.64 -16.65 26.59
N LYS A 173 -3.59 -17.31 25.95
CA LYS A 173 -3.47 -18.70 25.49
C LYS A 173 -3.11 -18.77 24.01
N ASN A 174 -2.48 -19.86 23.60
CA ASN A 174 -2.20 -20.19 22.21
C ASN A 174 -3.48 -20.69 21.53
N ILE A 175 -4.19 -19.83 20.84
CA ILE A 175 -5.47 -20.13 20.17
C ILE A 175 -5.38 -20.11 18.66
N PHE A 176 -4.31 -19.56 18.07
CA PHE A 176 -4.16 -19.45 16.63
C PHE A 176 -3.25 -20.56 16.08
N ASN A 177 -3.58 -21.03 14.88
CA ASN A 177 -2.65 -21.84 14.10
C ASN A 177 -1.83 -20.92 13.19
N ASP A 178 -0.57 -20.66 13.54
CA ASP A 178 0.28 -19.72 12.83
C ASP A 178 0.97 -20.28 11.58
N ASP A 179 0.68 -21.53 11.20
CA ASP A 179 1.16 -22.15 9.95
C ASP A 179 0.35 -21.74 8.72
N LYS A 180 -0.87 -21.25 8.91
CA LYS A 180 -1.80 -20.93 7.83
C LYS A 180 -2.58 -19.66 8.11
N ILE A 181 -2.92 -18.96 7.05
CA ILE A 181 -3.89 -17.86 7.11
C ILE A 181 -5.31 -18.39 6.98
N THR A 182 -6.28 -17.71 7.59
CA THR A 182 -7.68 -17.76 7.13
C THR A 182 -7.81 -16.72 6.04
N PHE A 183 -7.82 -17.17 4.79
CA PHE A 183 -7.78 -16.27 3.63
C PHE A 183 -9.13 -15.59 3.40
N MET A 184 -10.22 -16.33 3.47
CA MET A 184 -11.59 -15.84 3.45
C MET A 184 -12.47 -16.86 4.17
N ASP A 185 -13.11 -16.45 5.24
CA ASP A 185 -14.11 -17.26 5.95
C ASP A 185 -15.48 -16.64 5.77
N PHE A 186 -16.27 -17.21 4.85
CA PHE A 186 -17.65 -16.83 4.58
C PHE A 186 -18.66 -17.59 5.46
N ASP A 187 -18.20 -18.53 6.31
CA ASP A 187 -19.07 -19.28 7.23
C ASP A 187 -19.44 -18.45 8.47
N ILE A 188 -19.89 -17.23 8.20
CA ILE A 188 -20.40 -16.26 9.16
C ILE A 188 -21.76 -15.73 8.68
N ASP A 189 -22.53 -15.11 9.58
CA ASP A 189 -23.83 -14.51 9.23
C ASP A 189 -23.65 -13.43 8.15
N GLN A 190 -24.25 -13.62 6.99
CA GLN A 190 -24.11 -12.78 5.80
C GLN A 190 -24.97 -11.51 5.83
N LYS A 191 -26.04 -11.46 6.64
CA LYS A 191 -26.93 -10.28 6.84
C LYS A 191 -27.31 -9.56 5.54
N ASN A 192 -27.66 -10.32 4.51
CA ASN A 192 -28.06 -9.86 3.17
C ASN A 192 -27.00 -9.12 2.37
N ASN A 193 -25.70 -9.26 2.71
CA ASN A 193 -24.59 -8.78 1.90
C ASN A 193 -23.38 -9.73 2.02
N THR A 194 -22.38 -9.57 1.16
CA THR A 194 -21.18 -10.41 1.20
C THR A 194 -20.28 -9.98 2.36
N ARG A 195 -20.00 -10.94 3.27
CA ARG A 195 -19.12 -10.72 4.44
C ARG A 195 -18.19 -11.90 4.64
N PHE A 196 -17.01 -11.61 5.14
CA PHE A 196 -16.04 -12.65 5.49
C PHE A 196 -15.03 -12.15 6.53
N MET A 197 -14.36 -13.12 7.16
CA MET A 197 -13.27 -12.87 8.07
C MET A 197 -11.96 -13.21 7.43
N TYR A 198 -10.95 -12.35 7.67
CA TYR A 198 -9.54 -12.67 7.51
C TYR A 198 -8.89 -12.90 8.86
N ILE A 199 -8.00 -13.89 8.96
CA ILE A 199 -7.17 -14.08 10.14
C ILE A 199 -5.73 -14.30 9.69
N LEU A 200 -4.85 -13.40 10.10
CA LEU A 200 -3.41 -13.45 9.81
C LEU A 200 -2.66 -13.71 11.12
N PRO A 201 -2.42 -14.98 11.47
CA PRO A 201 -1.78 -15.33 12.74
C PRO A 201 -0.26 -15.14 12.61
N PHE A 202 0.30 -14.19 13.35
CA PHE A 202 1.74 -13.95 13.39
C PHE A 202 2.45 -14.90 14.34
N LYS A 203 1.77 -15.25 15.45
CA LYS A 203 2.17 -16.23 16.45
C LYS A 203 0.95 -17.03 16.90
N LYS A 204 1.18 -18.08 17.66
CA LYS A 204 0.09 -18.89 18.23
C LYS A 204 -0.88 -18.10 19.12
N ASN A 205 -0.45 -16.93 19.63
CA ASN A 205 -1.26 -16.04 20.46
C ASN A 205 -1.36 -14.60 19.95
N GLU A 206 -0.89 -14.31 18.73
CA GLU A 206 -0.98 -12.98 18.12
C GLU A 206 -1.50 -13.08 16.69
N ALA A 207 -2.53 -12.32 16.36
CA ALA A 207 -3.10 -12.27 15.00
C ALA A 207 -3.66 -10.90 14.66
N LEU A 208 -3.70 -10.58 13.37
CA LEU A 208 -4.60 -9.56 12.82
C LEU A 208 -5.88 -10.27 12.40
N ILE A 209 -7.01 -9.80 12.89
CA ILE A 209 -8.35 -10.31 12.53
C ILE A 209 -9.09 -9.16 11.85
N GLU A 210 -9.54 -9.41 10.63
CA GLU A 210 -10.28 -8.41 9.83
C GLU A 210 -11.67 -8.92 9.49
N TYR A 211 -12.67 -8.09 9.74
CA TYR A 211 -14.04 -8.29 9.30
C TYR A 211 -14.31 -7.40 8.11
N THR A 212 -14.62 -8.01 6.98
CA THR A 212 -14.80 -7.33 5.70
C THR A 212 -16.23 -7.54 5.18
N LEU A 213 -16.79 -6.51 4.57
CA LEU A 213 -18.11 -6.53 3.93
C LEU A 213 -18.15 -5.66 2.67
N PHE A 214 -19.05 -5.99 1.75
CA PHE A 214 -19.41 -5.23 0.56
C PHE A 214 -20.81 -4.67 0.65
#